data_8166a64c445a636170f127bd930db52a
#
_entry.id   8166a64c445a636170f127bd930db52a
#
_cell.length_a   1.000
_cell.length_b   1.000
_cell.length_c   1.000
_cell.angle_alpha   90.00
_cell.angle_beta   90.00
_cell.angle_gamma   90.00
#
_symmetry.space_group_name_H-M   'P 1'
#
loop_
_entity.id
_entity.type
_entity.pdbx_description
1 polymer ?
#
loop_
_entity_poly.entity_id
_entity_poly.type
_entity_poly.pdbx_seq_one_letter_code
_entity_poly.pdbx_strand_id
1 'polypeptide(L)'
;VRNMCAAAKFIDGVEWAPLADGLPDAADLYIANRGDKLIRLMPKARRTVFWIHNPAQYLLKWRYLAKLWQVKPAIIFIGDYHATTYPAWAPGGDRIVIPYGIAEVFRNFSPLAELPPRRAIFTSNPLRSLDWLLDLWQRDIYPHAPNAELHLFSGAVTYGSVGAAKAREMEAILDKARGLKNQG
;
A
#
# COMPACT_ATOMS: atom_id res chain seq x y z
N VAL A 1 -8.50 -0.53 17.28
CA VAL A 1 -7.48 0.06 16.39
C VAL A 1 -7.41 1.56 16.62
N ARG A 2 -6.20 2.14 16.75
CA ARG A 2 -5.98 3.59 16.82
C ARG A 2 -5.42 4.09 15.49
N ASN A 3 -6.05 5.07 14.88
CA ASN A 3 -5.65 5.64 13.59
C ASN A 3 -5.96 7.14 13.48
N MET A 4 -5.90 7.70 12.29
CA MET A 4 -6.18 9.11 12.00
C MET A 4 -7.66 9.39 11.68
N CYS A 5 -8.59 8.55 12.10
CA CYS A 5 -10.03 8.82 11.93
C CYS A 5 -10.47 10.01 12.79
N ALA A 6 -11.55 10.69 12.38
CA ALA A 6 -12.09 11.86 13.09
C ALA A 6 -12.93 11.48 14.32
N ALA A 7 -13.55 10.30 14.31
CA ALA A 7 -14.39 9.80 15.39
C ALA A 7 -14.27 8.28 15.54
N ALA A 8 -14.56 7.78 16.74
CA ALA A 8 -14.58 6.35 16.98
C ALA A 8 -15.76 5.69 16.24
N LYS A 9 -15.53 4.48 15.74
CA LYS A 9 -16.54 3.64 15.08
C LYS A 9 -16.23 2.16 15.25
N PHE A 10 -17.25 1.32 15.20
CA PHE A 10 -17.13 -0.13 15.18
C PHE A 10 -17.28 -0.65 13.75
N ILE A 11 -16.34 -1.48 13.29
CA ILE A 11 -16.38 -2.12 11.98
C ILE A 11 -15.95 -3.58 12.19
N ASP A 12 -16.80 -4.52 11.79
CA ASP A 12 -16.55 -5.96 11.86
C ASP A 12 -16.06 -6.44 13.25
N GLY A 13 -16.70 -5.93 14.31
CA GLY A 13 -16.36 -6.27 15.70
C GLY A 13 -15.10 -5.60 16.24
N VAL A 14 -14.47 -4.69 15.48
CA VAL A 14 -13.25 -3.99 15.86
C VAL A 14 -13.56 -2.50 16.11
N GLU A 15 -13.15 -2.00 17.28
CA GLU A 15 -13.16 -0.57 17.56
C GLU A 15 -12.06 0.15 16.80
N TRP A 16 -12.44 1.13 16.00
CA TRP A 16 -11.56 2.09 15.34
C TRP A 16 -11.72 3.44 16.03
N ALA A 17 -10.67 3.95 16.65
CA ALA A 17 -10.75 5.20 17.38
C ALA A 17 -9.59 6.15 17.01
N PRO A 18 -9.80 7.47 17.15
CA PRO A 18 -8.74 8.45 16.89
C PRO A 18 -7.49 8.17 17.74
N LEU A 19 -6.33 8.34 17.14
CA LEU A 19 -5.07 8.28 17.88
C LEU A 19 -4.97 9.43 18.90
N ALA A 20 -5.63 10.55 18.61
CA ALA A 20 -5.69 11.72 19.48
C ALA A 20 -6.39 11.46 20.83
N ASP A 21 -7.30 10.47 20.88
CA ASP A 21 -7.98 10.07 22.13
C ASP A 21 -7.04 9.30 23.08
N GLY A 22 -5.78 9.11 22.70
CA GLY A 22 -4.78 8.42 23.49
C GLY A 22 -4.71 6.93 23.22
N LEU A 23 -3.81 6.29 23.97
CA LEU A 23 -3.55 4.86 23.93
C LEU A 23 -3.87 4.24 25.29
N PRO A 24 -4.20 2.95 25.36
CA PRO A 24 -4.25 2.24 26.62
C PRO A 24 -2.88 2.24 27.30
N ASP A 25 -2.86 2.16 28.63
CA ASP A 25 -1.61 2.18 29.41
C ASP A 25 -0.70 0.97 29.13
N ALA A 26 -1.28 -0.17 28.80
CA ALA A 26 -0.58 -1.40 28.47
C ALA A 26 -1.34 -2.21 27.43
N ALA A 27 -0.64 -3.15 26.78
CA ALA A 27 -1.23 -4.10 25.86
C ALA A 27 -0.41 -5.41 25.85
N ASP A 28 -1.08 -6.54 25.69
CA ASP A 28 -0.38 -7.81 25.44
C ASP A 28 0.33 -7.82 24.10
N LEU A 29 -0.34 -7.28 23.07
CA LEU A 29 0.19 -7.17 21.71
C LEU A 29 -0.02 -5.75 21.18
N TYR A 30 1.04 -5.13 20.72
CA TYR A 30 1.01 -3.87 20.01
C TYR A 30 1.50 -4.06 18.59
N ILE A 31 0.70 -3.66 17.62
CA ILE A 31 1.06 -3.71 16.20
C ILE A 31 1.25 -2.29 15.67
N ALA A 32 2.51 -1.92 15.45
CA ALA A 32 2.87 -0.68 14.77
C ALA A 32 2.84 -0.89 13.24
N ASN A 33 2.01 -0.14 12.54
CA ASN A 33 1.87 -0.25 11.10
C ASN A 33 2.61 0.89 10.37
N ARG A 34 3.71 0.58 9.70
CA ARG A 34 4.55 1.44 8.82
C ARG A 34 5.39 2.51 9.53
N GLY A 35 4.83 3.39 10.30
CA GLY A 35 5.50 4.62 10.74
C GLY A 35 6.61 4.40 11.78
N ASP A 36 7.78 5.02 11.59
CA ASP A 36 8.89 4.94 12.55
C ASP A 36 8.55 5.51 13.94
N LYS A 37 7.69 6.52 13.98
CA LYS A 37 7.21 7.12 15.24
C LYS A 37 6.38 6.13 16.04
N LEU A 38 5.72 5.18 15.39
CA LEU A 38 4.86 4.21 16.04
C LEU A 38 5.65 3.12 16.78
N ILE A 39 6.91 2.83 16.41
CA ILE A 39 7.68 1.72 16.99
C ILE A 39 7.82 1.85 18.51
N ARG A 40 7.89 3.07 19.04
CA ARG A 40 8.06 3.37 20.48
C ARG A 40 6.78 3.86 21.17
N LEU A 41 5.66 3.87 20.46
CA LEU A 41 4.43 4.52 20.94
C LEU A 41 3.82 3.80 22.16
N MET A 42 4.06 2.49 22.30
CA MET A 42 3.51 1.65 23.34
C MET A 42 4.63 0.94 24.15
N PRO A 43 5.35 1.66 25.02
CA PRO A 43 6.52 1.10 25.71
C PRO A 43 6.16 -0.01 26.71
N LYS A 44 4.91 -0.05 27.21
CA LYS A 44 4.40 -1.08 28.13
C LYS A 44 3.70 -2.23 27.41
N ALA A 45 3.87 -2.37 26.09
CA ALA A 45 3.39 -3.53 25.39
C ALA A 45 4.24 -4.76 25.74
N ARG A 46 3.60 -5.87 26.07
CA ARG A 46 4.29 -7.15 26.35
C ARG A 46 5.02 -7.66 25.11
N ARG A 47 4.41 -7.47 23.91
CA ARG A 47 5.02 -7.78 22.61
C ARG A 47 4.74 -6.65 21.64
N THR A 48 5.78 -6.21 20.94
CA THR A 48 5.65 -5.23 19.86
C THR A 48 5.91 -5.90 18.50
N VAL A 49 5.03 -5.66 17.56
CA VAL A 49 5.14 -6.08 16.16
C VAL A 49 5.24 -4.84 15.29
N PHE A 50 6.13 -4.87 14.31
CA PHE A 50 6.24 -3.82 13.31
C PHE A 50 5.90 -4.38 11.94
N TRP A 51 4.74 -4.02 11.43
CA TRP A 51 4.24 -4.50 10.14
C TRP A 51 4.61 -3.53 9.03
N ILE A 52 5.37 -4.03 8.06
CA ILE A 52 5.88 -3.24 6.94
C ILE A 52 5.30 -3.73 5.60
N HIS A 53 5.15 -2.79 4.67
CA HIS A 53 4.47 -3.02 3.40
C HIS A 53 5.29 -2.62 2.17
N ASN A 54 6.34 -1.84 2.37
CA ASN A 54 7.24 -1.39 1.31
C ASN A 54 8.56 -2.16 1.40
N PRO A 55 9.33 -2.29 0.30
CA PRO A 55 10.65 -2.90 0.35
C PRO A 55 11.47 -2.38 1.52
N ALA A 56 12.05 -3.29 2.32
CA ALA A 56 12.53 -2.99 3.67
C ALA A 56 13.77 -2.09 3.73
N GLN A 57 14.39 -1.74 2.59
CA GLN A 57 15.57 -0.87 2.54
C GLN A 57 15.34 0.50 3.23
N TYR A 58 14.11 1.02 3.26
CA TYR A 58 13.83 2.28 3.96
C TYR A 58 14.04 2.19 5.48
N LEU A 59 14.00 1.00 6.05
CA LEU A 59 14.26 0.74 7.47
C LEU A 59 15.75 0.91 7.83
N LEU A 60 16.64 0.91 6.84
CA LEU A 60 18.07 1.12 7.04
C LEU A 60 18.44 2.59 7.32
N LYS A 61 17.46 3.48 7.29
CA LYS A 61 17.66 4.86 7.74
C LYS A 61 17.83 4.90 9.26
N TRP A 62 18.77 5.72 9.73
CA TRP A 62 19.12 5.82 11.15
C TRP A 62 17.91 5.99 12.08
N ARG A 63 16.92 6.77 11.68
CA ARG A 63 15.68 6.99 12.45
C ARG A 63 14.88 5.70 12.74
N TYR A 64 15.01 4.68 11.88
CA TYR A 64 14.42 3.36 12.09
C TYR A 64 15.37 2.45 12.85
N LEU A 65 16.64 2.37 12.41
CA LEU A 65 17.65 1.45 12.98
C LEU A 65 17.77 1.61 14.50
N ALA A 66 17.87 2.85 14.99
CA ALA A 66 17.97 3.11 16.44
C ALA A 66 16.73 2.61 17.20
N LYS A 67 15.54 2.78 16.66
CA LYS A 67 14.29 2.34 17.28
C LYS A 67 14.13 0.83 17.23
N LEU A 68 14.45 0.22 16.08
CA LEU A 68 14.41 -1.23 15.89
C LEU A 68 15.44 -1.94 16.78
N TRP A 69 16.62 -1.36 16.96
CA TRP A 69 17.62 -1.88 17.88
C TRP A 69 17.16 -1.82 19.33
N GLN A 70 16.53 -0.72 19.73
CA GLN A 70 16.08 -0.49 21.12
C GLN A 70 14.87 -1.35 21.47
N VAL A 71 13.84 -1.39 20.59
CA VAL A 71 12.56 -2.04 20.89
C VAL A 71 12.60 -3.52 20.50
N LYS A 72 13.39 -3.89 19.49
CA LYS A 72 13.49 -5.23 18.92
C LYS A 72 12.12 -5.85 18.60
N PRO A 73 11.22 -5.12 17.89
CA PRO A 73 9.90 -5.67 17.56
C PRO A 73 10.04 -6.84 16.60
N ALA A 74 9.11 -7.80 16.66
CA ALA A 74 8.95 -8.75 15.58
C ALA A 74 8.57 -7.98 14.29
N ILE A 75 9.23 -8.27 13.17
CA ILE A 75 8.98 -7.57 11.90
C ILE A 75 8.17 -8.48 10.98
N ILE A 76 6.99 -8.00 10.57
CA ILE A 76 6.14 -8.71 9.61
C ILE A 76 6.42 -8.21 8.20
N PHE A 77 6.77 -9.14 7.33
CA PHE A 77 6.95 -8.98 5.89
C PHE A 77 5.74 -9.57 5.15
N ILE A 78 5.41 -9.02 3.99
CA ILE A 78 4.24 -9.44 3.19
C ILE A 78 4.55 -10.53 2.16
N GLY A 79 5.74 -11.08 2.17
CA GLY A 79 6.18 -12.15 1.28
C GLY A 79 7.67 -12.46 1.43
N ASP A 80 8.10 -13.62 0.95
CA ASP A 80 9.49 -14.08 1.10
C ASP A 80 10.48 -13.13 0.42
N TYR A 81 10.21 -12.71 -0.82
CA TYR A 81 11.03 -11.71 -1.51
C TYR A 81 11.11 -10.41 -0.70
N HIS A 82 10.01 -9.96 -0.10
CA HIS A 82 10.02 -8.76 0.74
C HIS A 82 10.96 -8.94 1.94
N ALA A 83 10.97 -10.10 2.58
CA ALA A 83 11.87 -10.41 3.69
C ALA A 83 13.35 -10.35 3.27
N THR A 84 13.70 -10.78 2.06
CA THR A 84 15.08 -10.72 1.55
C THR A 84 15.59 -9.29 1.36
N THR A 85 14.69 -8.30 1.24
CA THR A 85 15.06 -6.88 1.13
C THR A 85 15.55 -6.27 2.45
N TYR A 86 15.45 -7.01 3.58
CA TYR A 86 15.95 -6.60 4.89
C TYR A 86 17.18 -7.40 5.27
N PRO A 87 18.38 -6.78 5.34
CA PRO A 87 19.63 -7.51 5.56
C PRO A 87 19.64 -8.30 6.87
N ALA A 88 20.35 -9.42 6.90
CA ALA A 88 20.43 -10.27 8.08
C ALA A 88 21.01 -9.56 9.32
N TRP A 89 21.95 -8.65 9.12
CA TRP A 89 22.57 -7.85 10.18
C TRP A 89 21.70 -6.74 10.76
N ALA A 90 20.62 -6.36 10.06
CA ALA A 90 19.79 -5.24 10.48
C ALA A 90 18.97 -5.57 11.72
N PRO A 91 18.79 -4.58 12.65
CA PRO A 91 18.18 -4.82 13.96
C PRO A 91 16.69 -5.12 13.90
N GLY A 92 16.21 -5.84 14.90
CA GLY A 92 14.82 -6.24 15.08
C GLY A 92 14.74 -7.52 15.90
N GLY A 93 13.52 -7.97 16.18
CA GLY A 93 13.24 -9.28 16.71
C GLY A 93 13.02 -10.33 15.63
N ASP A 94 12.05 -11.20 15.86
CA ASP A 94 11.69 -12.25 14.90
C ASP A 94 11.27 -11.67 13.54
N ARG A 95 11.59 -12.39 12.48
CA ARG A 95 11.22 -12.06 11.11
C ARG A 95 10.12 -13.01 10.66
N ILE A 96 8.93 -12.48 10.42
CA ILE A 96 7.74 -13.27 10.16
C ILE A 96 7.20 -12.89 8.78
N VAL A 97 6.90 -13.87 7.94
CA VAL A 97 6.23 -13.64 6.65
C VAL A 97 4.76 -13.94 6.81
N ILE A 98 3.92 -12.91 6.61
CA ILE A 98 2.47 -13.03 6.57
C ILE A 98 1.99 -12.34 5.29
N PRO A 99 1.65 -13.10 4.24
CA PRO A 99 1.12 -12.55 3.00
C PRO A 99 -0.20 -11.80 3.21
N TYR A 100 -0.51 -10.89 2.30
CA TYR A 100 -1.84 -10.30 2.29
C TYR A 100 -2.93 -11.35 2.06
N GLY A 101 -4.02 -11.21 2.80
CA GLY A 101 -5.25 -11.90 2.47
C GLY A 101 -5.85 -11.35 1.18
N ILE A 102 -6.52 -12.21 0.44
CA ILE A 102 -7.35 -11.84 -0.70
C ILE A 102 -8.83 -12.02 -0.33
N ALA A 103 -9.68 -11.13 -0.82
CA ALA A 103 -11.11 -11.21 -0.55
C ALA A 103 -11.69 -12.53 -1.14
N GLU A 104 -12.68 -13.07 -0.46
CA GLU A 104 -13.27 -14.35 -0.82
C GLU A 104 -13.83 -14.38 -2.24
N VAL A 105 -14.34 -13.26 -2.73
CA VAL A 105 -14.80 -13.10 -4.11
C VAL A 105 -13.72 -13.45 -5.16
N PHE A 106 -12.44 -13.23 -4.85
CA PHE A 106 -11.34 -13.61 -5.75
C PHE A 106 -10.89 -15.06 -5.58
N ARG A 107 -11.25 -15.71 -4.47
CA ARG A 107 -10.93 -17.12 -4.21
C ARG A 107 -11.98 -18.07 -4.82
N ASN A 108 -13.24 -17.65 -4.80
CA ASN A 108 -14.38 -18.44 -5.24
C ASN A 108 -14.80 -18.11 -6.68
N PHE A 109 -13.85 -17.62 -7.50
CA PHE A 109 -14.08 -17.30 -8.89
C PHE A 109 -14.28 -18.59 -9.70
N SER A 110 -15.43 -18.73 -10.33
CA SER A 110 -15.67 -19.78 -11.32
C SER A 110 -15.10 -19.35 -12.66
N PRO A 111 -14.39 -20.23 -13.39
CA PRO A 111 -13.94 -19.90 -14.74
C PRO A 111 -15.11 -19.44 -15.60
N LEU A 112 -14.91 -18.36 -16.34
CA LEU A 112 -15.91 -17.87 -17.29
C LEU A 112 -16.07 -18.88 -18.44
N ALA A 113 -17.29 -19.16 -18.85
CA ALA A 113 -17.57 -20.02 -19.99
C ALA A 113 -17.01 -19.45 -21.30
N GLU A 114 -16.96 -18.12 -21.39
CA GLU A 114 -16.37 -17.38 -22.51
C GLU A 114 -15.28 -16.44 -22.01
N LEU A 115 -14.25 -16.23 -22.82
CA LEU A 115 -13.21 -15.26 -22.50
C LEU A 115 -13.80 -13.84 -22.50
N PRO A 116 -13.57 -13.06 -21.45
CA PRO A 116 -14.03 -11.66 -21.41
C PRO A 116 -13.34 -10.84 -22.49
N PRO A 117 -13.93 -9.69 -22.89
CA PRO A 117 -13.24 -8.72 -23.72
C PRO A 117 -11.85 -8.39 -23.16
N ARG A 118 -10.90 -8.10 -24.04
CA ARG A 118 -9.53 -7.73 -23.64
C ARG A 118 -9.53 -6.37 -22.97
N ARG A 119 -9.62 -6.37 -21.66
CA ARG A 119 -9.64 -5.16 -20.82
C ARG A 119 -8.51 -5.16 -19.83
N ALA A 120 -7.72 -4.10 -19.84
CA ALA A 120 -6.78 -3.77 -18.79
C ALA A 120 -7.37 -2.67 -17.89
N ILE A 121 -7.04 -2.68 -16.61
CA ILE A 121 -7.47 -1.65 -15.66
C ILE A 121 -6.25 -1.03 -14.97
N PHE A 122 -6.28 0.29 -14.81
CA PHE A 122 -5.33 1.02 -14.00
C PHE A 122 -6.08 1.71 -12.85
N THR A 123 -5.74 1.36 -11.60
CA THR A 123 -6.46 1.82 -10.39
C THR A 123 -5.55 2.56 -9.41
N SER A 124 -4.46 3.16 -9.87
CA SER A 124 -3.47 3.78 -9.01
C SER A 124 -3.35 5.29 -9.27
N ASN A 125 -2.47 5.95 -8.49
CA ASN A 125 -2.10 7.34 -8.73
C ASN A 125 -1.44 7.49 -10.10
N PRO A 126 -1.77 8.54 -10.90
CA PRO A 126 -1.18 8.78 -12.22
C PRO A 126 0.36 8.77 -12.22
N LEU A 127 0.99 9.28 -11.16
CA LEU A 127 2.45 9.30 -11.01
C LEU A 127 3.08 7.91 -10.79
N ARG A 128 2.27 6.86 -10.67
CA ARG A 128 2.74 5.48 -10.60
C ARG A 128 2.77 4.84 -11.99
N SER A 129 3.57 5.45 -12.87
CA SER A 129 3.85 4.95 -14.21
C SER A 129 2.65 4.94 -15.18
N LEU A 130 1.61 5.76 -14.95
CA LEU A 130 0.52 5.87 -15.92
C LEU A 130 1.00 6.45 -17.25
N ASP A 131 1.88 7.46 -17.21
CA ASP A 131 2.46 8.05 -18.40
C ASP A 131 3.19 7.00 -19.26
N TRP A 132 4.05 6.20 -18.63
CA TRP A 132 4.74 5.08 -19.29
C TRP A 132 3.75 4.03 -19.84
N LEU A 133 2.69 3.71 -19.09
CA LEU A 133 1.67 2.76 -19.54
C LEU A 133 0.92 3.26 -20.77
N LEU A 134 0.60 4.55 -20.83
CA LEU A 134 -0.05 5.17 -22.00
C LEU A 134 0.85 5.11 -23.24
N ASP A 135 2.14 5.38 -23.10
CA ASP A 135 3.08 5.26 -24.21
C ASP A 135 3.22 3.80 -24.69
N LEU A 136 3.32 2.86 -23.75
CA LEU A 136 3.36 1.43 -24.06
C LEU A 136 2.07 0.98 -24.77
N TRP A 137 0.93 1.44 -24.25
CA TRP A 137 -0.37 1.09 -24.83
C TRP A 137 -0.47 1.54 -26.26
N GLN A 138 -0.15 2.80 -26.53
CA GLN A 138 -0.25 3.41 -27.86
C GLN A 138 0.75 2.81 -28.85
N ARG A 139 1.98 2.56 -28.41
CA ARG A 139 3.06 2.10 -29.30
C ARG A 139 3.02 0.60 -29.57
N ASP A 140 2.77 -0.19 -28.52
CA ASP A 140 3.02 -1.64 -28.57
C ASP A 140 1.75 -2.48 -28.41
N ILE A 141 0.74 -2.02 -27.68
CA ILE A 141 -0.46 -2.85 -27.39
C ILE A 141 -1.56 -2.60 -28.41
N TYR A 142 -2.00 -1.36 -28.54
CA TYR A 142 -3.13 -1.01 -29.41
C TYR A 142 -2.94 -1.39 -30.88
N PRO A 143 -1.76 -1.21 -31.51
CA PRO A 143 -1.55 -1.63 -32.91
C PRO A 143 -1.70 -3.14 -33.13
N HIS A 144 -1.42 -3.96 -32.13
CA HIS A 144 -1.52 -5.43 -32.20
C HIS A 144 -2.82 -5.98 -31.62
N ALA A 145 -3.57 -5.18 -30.89
CA ALA A 145 -4.83 -5.55 -30.25
C ALA A 145 -5.83 -4.38 -30.26
N PRO A 146 -6.32 -3.93 -31.43
CA PRO A 146 -7.16 -2.75 -31.54
C PRO A 146 -8.52 -2.87 -30.85
N ASN A 147 -8.93 -4.10 -30.49
CA ASN A 147 -10.14 -4.37 -29.71
C ASN A 147 -9.87 -4.41 -28.20
N ALA A 148 -8.65 -4.13 -27.75
CA ALA A 148 -8.34 -4.04 -26.34
C ALA A 148 -8.70 -2.65 -25.80
N GLU A 149 -9.15 -2.60 -24.54
CA GLU A 149 -9.54 -1.38 -23.84
C GLU A 149 -8.64 -1.18 -22.60
N LEU A 150 -8.19 0.05 -22.37
CA LEU A 150 -7.53 0.45 -21.12
C LEU A 150 -8.48 1.33 -20.30
N HIS A 151 -8.98 0.80 -19.20
CA HIS A 151 -9.86 1.51 -18.28
C HIS A 151 -9.07 2.17 -17.15
N LEU A 152 -9.16 3.49 -17.01
CA LEU A 152 -8.45 4.28 -16.01
C LEU A 152 -9.39 4.68 -14.87
N PHE A 153 -9.16 4.14 -13.70
CA PHE A 153 -9.82 4.52 -12.43
C PHE A 153 -8.84 5.31 -11.57
N SER A 154 -8.56 6.54 -11.98
CA SER A 154 -7.52 7.38 -11.39
C SER A 154 -7.93 8.85 -11.39
N GLY A 155 -7.38 9.65 -10.48
CA GLY A 155 -7.66 11.07 -10.39
C GLY A 155 -6.62 11.84 -9.58
N ALA A 156 -6.54 13.15 -9.78
CA ALA A 156 -5.59 14.04 -9.11
C ALA A 156 -5.78 14.12 -7.59
N VAL A 157 -6.99 13.80 -7.10
CA VAL A 157 -7.36 13.95 -5.67
C VAL A 157 -7.15 12.66 -4.86
N THR A 158 -6.63 11.60 -5.47
CA THR A 158 -6.56 10.25 -4.87
C THR A 158 -5.77 10.19 -3.54
N TYR A 159 -4.91 11.16 -3.25
CA TYR A 159 -4.04 11.15 -2.05
C TYR A 159 -4.10 12.43 -1.19
N GLY A 160 -5.25 13.11 -1.14
CA GLY A 160 -5.46 14.26 -0.25
C GLY A 160 -4.43 15.38 -0.44
N SER A 161 -3.90 15.94 0.66
CA SER A 161 -2.95 17.05 0.62
C SER A 161 -1.63 16.75 -0.11
N VAL A 162 -1.16 15.51 -0.09
CA VAL A 162 0.02 15.08 -0.85
C VAL A 162 -0.29 15.07 -2.35
N GLY A 163 -1.52 14.71 -2.73
CA GLY A 163 -2.00 14.80 -4.10
C GLY A 163 -2.08 16.26 -4.58
N ALA A 164 -2.55 17.17 -3.75
CA ALA A 164 -2.66 18.60 -4.10
C ALA A 164 -1.31 19.24 -4.48
N ALA A 165 -0.21 18.88 -3.80
CA ALA A 165 1.13 19.39 -4.09
C ALA A 165 1.65 18.97 -5.48
N LYS A 166 1.15 17.88 -6.04
CA LYS A 166 1.54 17.33 -7.34
C LYS A 166 0.38 17.32 -8.36
N ALA A 167 -0.68 18.07 -8.09
CA ALA A 167 -1.89 18.05 -8.89
C ALA A 167 -1.63 18.41 -10.37
N ARG A 168 -0.76 19.38 -10.65
CA ARG A 168 -0.42 19.77 -12.03
C ARG A 168 0.27 18.66 -12.80
N GLU A 169 1.20 17.95 -12.16
CA GLU A 169 1.93 16.83 -12.78
C GLU A 169 0.98 15.66 -13.08
N MET A 170 0.08 15.36 -12.14
CA MET A 170 -0.96 14.34 -12.33
C MET A 170 -1.96 14.72 -13.42
N GLU A 171 -2.38 16.01 -13.47
CA GLU A 171 -3.34 16.48 -14.44
C GLU A 171 -2.78 16.41 -15.85
N ALA A 172 -1.51 16.74 -16.07
CA ALA A 172 -0.85 16.61 -17.37
C ALA A 172 -0.90 15.16 -17.91
N ILE A 173 -0.70 14.16 -17.03
CA ILE A 173 -0.80 12.75 -17.42
C ILE A 173 -2.26 12.36 -17.72
N LEU A 174 -3.22 12.88 -16.95
CA LEU A 174 -4.64 12.62 -17.19
C LEU A 174 -5.13 13.29 -18.47
N ASP A 175 -4.61 14.48 -18.82
CA ASP A 175 -4.91 15.16 -20.10
C ASP A 175 -4.37 14.36 -21.29
N LYS A 176 -3.16 13.82 -21.17
CA LYS A 176 -2.63 12.88 -22.17
C LYS A 176 -3.57 11.67 -22.34
N ALA A 177 -4.03 11.08 -21.24
CA ALA A 177 -4.98 9.96 -21.29
C ALA A 177 -6.31 10.36 -21.98
N ARG A 178 -6.84 11.56 -21.68
CA ARG A 178 -8.06 12.09 -22.34
C ARG A 178 -7.85 12.29 -23.84
N GLY A 179 -6.67 12.76 -24.25
CA GLY A 179 -6.30 12.92 -25.66
C GLY A 179 -6.25 11.59 -26.42
N LEU A 180 -6.03 10.48 -25.73
CA LEU A 180 -5.98 9.13 -26.32
C LEU A 180 -7.33 8.39 -26.27
N LYS A 181 -8.38 9.00 -25.71
CA LYS A 181 -9.67 8.35 -25.43
C LYS A 181 -10.32 7.61 -26.61
N ASN A 182 -9.99 7.96 -27.84
CA ASN A 182 -10.55 7.34 -29.05
C ASN A 182 -9.54 6.42 -29.76
N GLN A 183 -8.46 6.05 -29.07
CA GLN A 183 -7.38 5.22 -29.62
C GLN A 183 -7.18 3.93 -28.78
N GLY A 184 -8.25 3.39 -28.19
CA GLY A 184 -8.25 2.18 -27.38
C GLY A 184 -8.46 2.40 -25.89
#